data_d367c0100cefac39ec83f83d47b12422
#
_entry.id   d367c0100cefac39ec83f83d47b12422
#
_cell.length_a   1.000
_cell.length_b   1.000
_cell.length_c   1.000
_cell.angle_alpha   90.00
_cell.angle_beta   90.00
_cell.angle_gamma   90.00
#
_symmetry.space_group_name_H-M   'P 1'
#
loop_
_entity.id
_entity.type
_entity.pdbx_description
1 polymer ?
#
loop_
_entity_poly.entity_id
_entity_poly.type
_entity_poly.pdbx_seq_one_letter_code
_entity_poly.pdbx_strand_id
1 'polypeptide(L)'
;VMNLEQLFISPSVAWKATSDHVFGAALNLAHQRFSIRGLAPFTQPGYSESSGNVHNQGTDTSNGVGVRLGWIGQIAQKWRLGATWASKIQGRFDKYKGLFAEQGGFDIPANYGVGVSWQPAQNWTLGLDYQVIELSDVKSVGNPLSQLTVQGQPLGSSNGPGFGWKDVKVVKIGVIHQLNDAWTLRAGYSHATQPIPKSETVFDIHAPGVVQDHLTAGFTWKASAH
;
A
#
# COMPACT_ATOMS: atom_id res chain seq x y z
N VAL A 1 -21.63 3.36 2.58
CA VAL A 1 -20.90 2.22 1.98
C VAL A 1 -19.85 2.80 1.04
N MET A 2 -18.60 2.39 1.19
CA MET A 2 -17.48 2.77 0.34
C MET A 2 -16.94 1.52 -0.35
N ASN A 3 -16.56 1.64 -1.62
CA ASN A 3 -15.86 0.62 -2.37
C ASN A 3 -14.66 1.24 -3.10
N LEU A 4 -13.46 0.67 -2.89
CA LEU A 4 -12.24 0.99 -3.62
C LEU A 4 -11.63 -0.30 -4.13
N GLU A 5 -11.46 -0.41 -5.43
CA GLU A 5 -10.81 -1.53 -6.08
C GLU A 5 -9.57 -1.03 -6.82
N GLN A 6 -8.48 -1.78 -6.74
CA GLN A 6 -7.22 -1.45 -7.42
C GLN A 6 -6.69 -2.69 -8.13
N LEU A 7 -6.39 -2.55 -9.42
CA LEU A 7 -5.76 -3.56 -10.24
C LEU A 7 -4.39 -3.04 -10.72
N PHE A 8 -3.37 -3.88 -10.60
CA PHE A 8 -2.04 -3.58 -11.10
C PHE A 8 -1.63 -4.59 -12.18
N ILE A 9 -1.07 -4.08 -13.27
CA ILE A 9 -0.34 -4.85 -14.27
C ILE A 9 1.10 -4.34 -14.25
N SER A 10 2.05 -5.23 -13.91
CA SER A 10 3.44 -4.83 -13.65
C SER A 10 4.43 -5.63 -14.50
N PRO A 11 4.57 -5.30 -15.81
CA PRO A 11 5.66 -5.85 -16.60
C PRO A 11 6.99 -5.51 -15.95
N SER A 12 7.86 -6.51 -15.85
CA SER A 12 9.10 -6.39 -15.11
C SER A 12 10.27 -7.02 -15.86
N VAL A 13 11.47 -6.50 -15.60
CA VAL A 13 12.73 -7.03 -16.08
C VAL A 13 13.69 -7.16 -14.91
N ALA A 14 14.46 -8.26 -14.91
CA ALA A 14 15.55 -8.47 -13.97
C ALA A 14 16.87 -8.63 -14.74
N TRP A 15 17.89 -7.93 -14.28
CA TRP A 15 19.23 -7.97 -14.83
C TRP A 15 20.22 -8.48 -13.78
N LYS A 16 20.89 -9.60 -14.10
CA LYS A 16 21.94 -10.16 -13.29
C LYS A 16 23.26 -9.44 -13.62
N ALA A 17 23.59 -8.43 -12.83
CA ALA A 17 24.76 -7.58 -13.05
C ALA A 17 26.07 -8.35 -12.74
N THR A 18 26.04 -9.21 -11.71
CA THR A 18 27.15 -10.10 -11.33
C THR A 18 26.59 -11.45 -10.88
N SER A 19 27.46 -12.40 -10.49
CA SER A 19 27.02 -13.67 -9.86
C SER A 19 26.15 -13.43 -8.62
N ASP A 20 26.43 -12.35 -7.90
CA ASP A 20 25.89 -12.09 -6.55
C ASP A 20 24.85 -10.98 -6.51
N HIS A 21 24.73 -10.14 -7.57
CA HIS A 21 23.85 -8.98 -7.58
C HIS A 21 22.88 -9.00 -8.76
N VAL A 22 21.59 -8.85 -8.45
CA VAL A 22 20.50 -8.75 -9.40
C VAL A 22 19.77 -7.44 -9.17
N PHE A 23 19.52 -6.68 -10.22
CA PHE A 23 18.68 -5.49 -10.23
C PHE A 23 17.40 -5.77 -10.98
N GLY A 24 16.30 -5.18 -10.52
CA GLY A 24 15.00 -5.31 -11.14
C GLY A 24 14.35 -3.96 -11.35
N ALA A 25 13.58 -3.85 -12.42
CA ALA A 25 12.71 -2.72 -12.69
C ALA A 25 11.35 -3.21 -13.17
N ALA A 26 10.29 -2.53 -12.75
CA ALA A 26 8.94 -2.78 -13.22
C ALA A 26 8.22 -1.47 -13.51
N LEU A 27 7.34 -1.50 -14.52
CA LEU A 27 6.39 -0.45 -14.80
C LEU A 27 5.06 -0.86 -14.17
N ASN A 28 4.56 -0.07 -13.21
CA ASN A 28 3.29 -0.34 -12.54
C ASN A 28 2.17 0.42 -13.27
N LEU A 29 1.34 -0.29 -14.00
CA LEU A 29 0.11 0.23 -14.60
C LEU A 29 -1.03 -0.04 -13.62
N ALA A 30 -1.60 1.02 -13.06
CA ALA A 30 -2.66 0.93 -12.07
C ALA A 30 -4.00 1.34 -12.65
N HIS A 31 -5.03 0.57 -12.39
CA HIS A 31 -6.42 0.91 -12.62
C HIS A 31 -7.16 0.90 -11.30
N GLN A 32 -7.82 2.01 -10.96
CA GLN A 32 -8.60 2.18 -9.73
C GLN A 32 -10.07 2.39 -10.07
N ARG A 33 -10.95 1.84 -9.22
CA ARG A 33 -12.40 2.09 -9.24
C ARG A 33 -12.84 2.51 -7.86
N PHE A 34 -13.66 3.55 -7.79
CA PHE A 34 -14.15 4.08 -6.53
C PHE A 34 -15.66 4.40 -6.60
N SER A 35 -16.36 4.13 -5.52
CA SER A 35 -17.72 4.62 -5.29
C SER A 35 -17.98 4.79 -3.79
N ILE A 36 -18.75 5.80 -3.41
CA ILE A 36 -19.18 6.02 -2.02
C ILE A 36 -20.62 6.50 -1.96
N ARG A 37 -21.33 6.07 -0.90
CA ARG A 37 -22.69 6.49 -0.56
C ARG A 37 -22.79 6.83 0.92
N GLY A 38 -23.72 7.73 1.28
CA GLY A 38 -24.05 7.99 2.68
C GLY A 38 -23.32 9.19 3.29
N LEU A 39 -22.72 10.08 2.50
CA LEU A 39 -22.05 11.29 2.98
C LEU A 39 -22.90 12.58 2.81
N ALA A 40 -24.23 12.48 2.89
CA ALA A 40 -25.15 13.62 2.74
C ALA A 40 -24.84 14.81 3.67
N PRO A 41 -24.42 14.65 4.94
CA PRO A 41 -24.08 15.79 5.80
C PRO A 41 -22.97 16.69 5.23
N PHE A 42 -22.05 16.12 4.45
CA PHE A 42 -20.91 16.85 3.86
C PHE A 42 -21.25 17.59 2.56
N THR A 43 -22.50 17.51 2.07
CA THR A 43 -22.97 18.26 0.90
C THR A 43 -23.53 19.64 1.26
N GLN A 44 -23.55 20.00 2.53
CA GLN A 44 -24.04 21.30 2.99
C GLN A 44 -23.08 22.44 2.64
N PRO A 45 -23.56 23.68 2.49
CA PRO A 45 -22.72 24.82 2.21
C PRO A 45 -21.56 24.96 3.22
N GLY A 46 -20.35 25.19 2.72
CA GLY A 46 -19.14 25.34 3.53
C GLY A 46 -18.37 24.04 3.82
N TYR A 47 -18.97 22.84 3.59
CA TYR A 47 -18.28 21.59 3.80
C TYR A 47 -17.50 21.09 2.58
N SER A 48 -17.92 21.47 1.37
CA SER A 48 -17.26 21.02 0.13
C SER A 48 -17.25 22.15 -0.91
N GLU A 49 -16.16 22.23 -1.67
CA GLU A 49 -16.07 23.14 -2.85
C GLU A 49 -17.03 22.73 -3.97
N SER A 50 -17.38 21.44 -4.03
CA SER A 50 -18.29 20.91 -5.05
C SER A 50 -19.27 19.94 -4.41
N SER A 51 -20.25 20.45 -3.70
CA SER A 51 -21.21 19.68 -2.90
C SER A 51 -21.99 18.63 -3.71
N GLY A 52 -22.20 18.86 -5.01
CA GLY A 52 -22.81 17.88 -5.91
C GLY A 52 -21.90 16.69 -6.26
N ASN A 53 -20.60 16.73 -5.92
CA ASN A 53 -19.61 15.73 -6.26
C ASN A 53 -18.97 15.08 -5.01
N VAL A 54 -19.70 14.97 -3.91
CA VAL A 54 -19.21 14.36 -2.65
C VAL A 54 -19.52 12.90 -2.57
N HIS A 55 -20.73 12.47 -2.91
CA HIS A 55 -21.18 11.08 -2.81
C HIS A 55 -22.27 10.76 -3.84
N ASN A 56 -22.65 9.47 -3.93
CA ASN A 56 -23.73 8.97 -4.82
C ASN A 56 -23.51 9.27 -6.31
N GLN A 57 -22.26 9.41 -6.75
CA GLN A 57 -21.90 9.69 -8.15
C GLN A 57 -21.75 8.41 -9.00
N GLY A 58 -22.11 7.25 -8.44
CA GLY A 58 -21.83 5.96 -9.08
C GLY A 58 -20.35 5.59 -9.04
N THR A 59 -19.95 4.64 -9.86
CA THR A 59 -18.53 4.27 -9.98
C THR A 59 -17.76 5.28 -10.82
N ASP A 60 -16.61 5.70 -10.32
CA ASP A 60 -15.59 6.44 -11.08
C ASP A 60 -14.34 5.60 -11.24
N THR A 61 -13.52 5.90 -12.23
CA THR A 61 -12.29 5.18 -12.53
C THR A 61 -11.11 6.11 -12.71
N SER A 62 -9.94 5.64 -12.33
CA SER A 62 -8.67 6.35 -12.51
C SER A 62 -7.60 5.39 -13.00
N ASN A 63 -6.75 5.86 -13.91
CA ASN A 63 -5.59 5.13 -14.39
C ASN A 63 -4.33 5.91 -14.05
N GLY A 64 -3.28 5.20 -13.67
CA GLY A 64 -2.01 5.82 -13.36
C GLY A 64 -0.84 4.90 -13.68
N VAL A 65 0.34 5.50 -13.74
CA VAL A 65 1.58 4.79 -14.05
C VAL A 65 2.63 5.15 -13.01
N GLY A 66 3.38 4.17 -12.56
CA GLY A 66 4.52 4.33 -11.67
C GLY A 66 5.63 3.35 -12.01
N VAL A 67 6.73 3.49 -11.30
CA VAL A 67 7.89 2.60 -11.47
C VAL A 67 8.20 1.91 -10.15
N ARG A 68 8.75 0.71 -10.25
CA ARG A 68 9.33 0.00 -9.11
C ARG A 68 10.75 -0.41 -9.45
N LEU A 69 11.65 -0.15 -8.54
CA LEU A 69 13.05 -0.58 -8.62
C LEU A 69 13.33 -1.56 -7.48
N GLY A 70 14.18 -2.53 -7.74
CA GLY A 70 14.58 -3.52 -6.76
C GLY A 70 16.04 -3.95 -6.94
N TRP A 71 16.63 -4.37 -5.86
CA TRP A 71 17.95 -4.97 -5.83
C TRP A 71 17.97 -6.14 -4.83
N ILE A 72 18.67 -7.20 -5.20
CA ILE A 72 19.00 -8.31 -4.31
C ILE A 72 20.48 -8.61 -4.49
N GLY A 73 21.21 -8.70 -3.38
CA GLY A 73 22.63 -9.01 -3.37
C GLY A 73 22.97 -10.10 -2.35
N GLN A 74 23.80 -11.05 -2.76
CA GLN A 74 24.44 -11.98 -1.84
C GLN A 74 25.70 -11.32 -1.28
N ILE A 75 25.65 -10.94 0.00
CA ILE A 75 26.73 -10.20 0.68
C ILE A 75 27.72 -11.13 1.40
N ALA A 76 27.30 -12.37 1.66
CA ALA A 76 28.13 -13.45 2.21
C ALA A 76 27.50 -14.80 1.85
N GLN A 77 28.23 -15.90 2.05
CA GLN A 77 27.76 -17.25 1.66
C GLN A 77 26.33 -17.59 2.14
N LYS A 78 25.94 -17.09 3.31
CA LYS A 78 24.66 -17.41 3.96
C LYS A 78 23.73 -16.21 4.08
N TRP A 79 24.12 -15.04 3.56
CA TRP A 79 23.40 -13.81 3.76
C TRP A 79 23.07 -13.11 2.46
N ARG A 80 21.79 -12.73 2.29
CA ARG A 80 21.34 -11.88 1.19
C ARG A 80 20.66 -10.65 1.76
N LEU A 81 20.87 -9.54 1.09
CA LEU A 81 20.13 -8.29 1.31
C LEU A 81 19.26 -7.99 0.11
N GLY A 82 18.16 -7.31 0.36
CA GLY A 82 17.29 -6.78 -0.68
C GLY A 82 16.81 -5.38 -0.34
N ALA A 83 16.58 -4.59 -1.36
CA ALA A 83 15.95 -3.28 -1.25
C ALA A 83 14.97 -3.10 -2.40
N THR A 84 13.85 -2.42 -2.13
CA THR A 84 12.83 -2.07 -3.14
C THR A 84 12.32 -0.68 -2.88
N TRP A 85 11.98 0.02 -3.96
CA TRP A 85 11.30 1.30 -3.94
C TRP A 85 10.26 1.33 -5.05
N ALA A 86 9.09 1.87 -4.77
CA ALA A 86 8.04 2.12 -5.75
C ALA A 86 7.59 3.57 -5.66
N SER A 87 7.51 4.24 -6.81
CA SER A 87 7.04 5.61 -6.88
C SER A 87 5.57 5.73 -6.51
N LYS A 88 5.16 6.90 -6.08
CA LYS A 88 3.77 7.31 -6.04
C LYS A 88 3.16 7.20 -7.44
N ILE A 89 1.89 6.79 -7.54
CA ILE A 89 1.13 6.75 -8.77
C ILE A 89 -0.01 7.74 -8.65
N GLN A 90 -0.02 8.73 -9.52
CA GLN A 90 -1.08 9.71 -9.55
C GLN A 90 -2.42 9.07 -9.90
N GLY A 91 -3.46 9.45 -9.17
CA GLY A 91 -4.83 9.02 -9.39
C GLY A 91 -5.81 10.16 -9.16
N ARG A 92 -6.93 10.14 -9.87
CA ARG A 92 -7.98 11.16 -9.75
C ARG A 92 -9.34 10.54 -10.02
N PHE A 93 -10.31 10.93 -9.18
CA PHE A 93 -11.72 10.60 -9.34
C PHE A 93 -12.53 11.88 -9.57
N ASP A 94 -12.76 12.23 -10.82
CA ASP A 94 -13.40 13.49 -11.22
C ASP A 94 -14.86 13.62 -10.73
N LYS A 95 -15.57 12.48 -10.66
CA LYS A 95 -16.93 12.44 -10.09
C LYS A 95 -16.95 12.75 -8.60
N TYR A 96 -15.82 12.60 -7.91
CA TYR A 96 -15.66 12.82 -6.47
C TYR A 96 -14.73 14.00 -6.14
N LYS A 97 -14.67 14.98 -7.06
CA LYS A 97 -13.87 16.21 -6.89
C LYS A 97 -14.28 17.07 -5.68
N GLY A 98 -15.49 16.88 -5.17
CA GLY A 98 -15.97 17.55 -3.96
C GLY A 98 -15.68 16.76 -2.67
N LEU A 99 -15.15 15.53 -2.77
CA LEU A 99 -14.79 14.69 -1.64
C LEU A 99 -13.28 14.71 -1.39
N PHE A 100 -12.49 14.35 -2.40
CA PHE A 100 -11.05 14.18 -2.28
C PHE A 100 -10.32 15.52 -2.47
N ALA A 101 -9.27 15.74 -1.69
CA ALA A 101 -8.38 16.90 -1.82
C ALA A 101 -7.87 17.03 -3.26
N GLU A 102 -7.40 18.25 -3.62
CA GLU A 102 -6.90 18.53 -4.97
C GLU A 102 -7.94 18.27 -6.08
N GLN A 103 -9.24 18.48 -5.74
CA GLN A 103 -10.37 18.29 -6.67
C GLN A 103 -10.44 16.86 -7.24
N GLY A 104 -10.39 15.86 -6.37
CA GLY A 104 -10.52 14.46 -6.73
C GLY A 104 -9.22 13.66 -6.71
N GLY A 105 -8.11 14.25 -6.29
CA GLY A 105 -6.82 13.56 -6.20
C GLY A 105 -6.86 12.39 -5.21
N PHE A 106 -6.52 11.19 -5.69
CA PHE A 106 -6.41 9.99 -4.88
C PHE A 106 -5.28 9.11 -5.38
N ASP A 107 -4.07 9.51 -5.01
CA ASP A 107 -2.85 8.83 -5.44
C ASP A 107 -2.67 7.49 -4.72
N ILE A 108 -1.95 6.58 -5.37
CA ILE A 108 -1.42 5.39 -4.70
C ILE A 108 -0.06 5.77 -4.10
N PRO A 109 0.15 5.59 -2.80
CA PRO A 109 1.34 6.08 -2.12
C PRO A 109 2.61 5.40 -2.58
N ALA A 110 3.71 6.13 -2.52
CA ALA A 110 5.03 5.56 -2.66
C ALA A 110 5.32 4.59 -1.50
N ASN A 111 6.18 3.62 -1.74
CA ASN A 111 6.61 2.71 -0.70
C ASN A 111 8.04 2.23 -0.95
N TYR A 112 8.73 1.90 0.12
CA TYR A 112 10.07 1.33 0.06
C TYR A 112 10.26 0.29 1.16
N GLY A 113 11.23 -0.60 0.95
CA GLY A 113 11.53 -1.63 1.92
C GLY A 113 12.93 -2.17 1.76
N VAL A 114 13.43 -2.72 2.84
CA VAL A 114 14.69 -3.45 2.90
C VAL A 114 14.47 -4.78 3.59
N GLY A 115 15.24 -5.78 3.18
CA GLY A 115 15.13 -7.11 3.76
C GLY A 115 16.46 -7.81 3.85
N VAL A 116 16.54 -8.75 4.78
CA VAL A 116 17.69 -9.64 4.94
C VAL A 116 17.20 -11.08 4.99
N SER A 117 17.89 -11.97 4.32
CA SER A 117 17.69 -13.41 4.48
C SER A 117 18.99 -14.08 4.93
N TRP A 118 18.84 -15.01 5.85
CA TRP A 118 19.91 -15.81 6.40
C TRP A 118 19.62 -17.30 6.24
N GLN A 119 20.62 -18.04 5.76
CA GLN A 119 20.55 -19.49 5.55
C GLN A 119 21.50 -20.19 6.54
N PRO A 120 21.08 -20.42 7.80
CA PRO A 120 21.93 -21.04 8.83
C PRO A 120 22.37 -22.47 8.45
N ALA A 121 21.49 -23.22 7.78
CA ALA A 121 21.74 -24.55 7.26
C ALA A 121 21.15 -24.67 5.84
N GLN A 122 21.53 -25.71 5.09
CA GLN A 122 21.09 -25.91 3.70
C GLN A 122 19.57 -25.99 3.55
N ASN A 123 18.88 -26.48 4.57
CA ASN A 123 17.44 -26.71 4.59
C ASN A 123 16.64 -25.64 5.35
N TRP A 124 17.30 -24.59 5.86
CA TRP A 124 16.63 -23.49 6.58
C TRP A 124 16.93 -22.14 5.95
N THR A 125 15.89 -21.34 5.75
CA THR A 125 16.01 -19.91 5.39
C THR A 125 15.14 -19.10 6.33
N LEU A 126 15.74 -18.06 6.93
CA LEU A 126 15.06 -17.08 7.76
C LEU A 126 15.07 -15.73 7.01
N GLY A 127 13.98 -14.99 7.08
CA GLY A 127 13.85 -13.67 6.47
C GLY A 127 13.31 -12.65 7.45
N LEU A 128 13.81 -11.43 7.35
CA LEU A 128 13.31 -10.26 8.04
C LEU A 128 13.20 -9.11 7.04
N ASP A 129 12.02 -8.50 6.93
CA ASP A 129 11.78 -7.34 6.09
C ASP A 129 11.24 -6.17 6.91
N TYR A 130 11.61 -4.98 6.50
CA TYR A 130 11.03 -3.72 6.94
C TYR A 130 10.54 -2.93 5.74
N GLN A 131 9.29 -2.45 5.79
CA GLN A 131 8.67 -1.69 4.71
C GLN A 131 8.00 -0.44 5.27
N VAL A 132 8.05 0.66 4.52
CA VAL A 132 7.29 1.88 4.79
C VAL A 132 6.37 2.16 3.61
N ILE A 133 5.12 2.53 3.90
CA ILE A 133 4.12 2.99 2.93
C ILE A 133 3.78 4.43 3.31
N GLU A 134 4.05 5.37 2.40
CA GLU A 134 3.97 6.82 2.63
C GLU A 134 2.54 7.33 2.43
N LEU A 135 1.61 6.89 3.29
CA LEU A 135 0.20 7.26 3.21
C LEU A 135 -0.02 8.76 3.48
N SER A 136 0.78 9.37 4.34
CA SER A 136 0.66 10.78 4.70
C SER A 136 0.98 11.73 3.55
N ASP A 137 1.70 11.27 2.51
CA ASP A 137 2.05 12.06 1.32
C ASP A 137 0.91 12.16 0.29
N VAL A 138 -0.17 11.42 0.49
CA VAL A 138 -1.39 11.49 -0.32
C VAL A 138 -2.41 12.35 0.41
N LYS A 139 -2.64 13.59 -0.02
CA LYS A 139 -3.47 14.55 0.72
C LYS A 139 -4.86 14.02 1.08
N SER A 140 -5.54 13.36 0.17
CA SER A 140 -6.86 12.75 0.42
C SER A 140 -6.83 11.62 1.43
N VAL A 141 -5.65 11.09 1.78
CA VAL A 141 -5.45 10.05 2.79
C VAL A 141 -4.84 10.63 4.06
N GLY A 142 -3.76 11.44 3.93
CA GLY A 142 -2.95 11.91 5.04
C GLY A 142 -3.42 13.20 5.71
N ASN A 143 -4.15 14.07 5.00
CA ASN A 143 -4.60 15.32 5.60
C ASN A 143 -5.59 15.05 6.74
N PRO A 144 -5.43 15.70 7.92
CA PRO A 144 -6.32 15.50 9.04
C PRO A 144 -7.67 16.24 8.84
N LEU A 145 -8.70 15.79 9.54
CA LEU A 145 -10.02 16.42 9.54
C LEU A 145 -9.99 17.87 10.05
N SER A 146 -8.99 18.24 10.85
CA SER A 146 -8.76 19.59 11.34
C SER A 146 -8.52 20.62 10.21
N GLN A 147 -8.16 20.19 9.01
CA GLN A 147 -8.16 21.07 7.83
C GLN A 147 -9.54 21.69 7.60
N LEU A 148 -10.61 20.90 7.73
CA LEU A 148 -11.98 21.41 7.62
C LEU A 148 -12.42 22.15 8.90
N THR A 149 -12.28 21.52 10.07
CA THR A 149 -12.92 21.98 11.31
C THR A 149 -12.21 23.15 11.97
N VAL A 150 -10.92 23.34 11.74
CA VAL A 150 -10.09 24.40 12.36
C VAL A 150 -9.62 25.40 11.32
N GLN A 151 -9.17 24.93 10.15
CA GLN A 151 -8.58 25.80 9.13
C GLN A 151 -9.58 26.24 8.06
N GLY A 152 -10.83 25.74 8.10
CA GLY A 152 -11.88 26.11 7.16
C GLY A 152 -11.64 25.67 5.72
N GLN A 153 -10.76 24.68 5.50
CA GLN A 153 -10.49 24.12 4.18
C GLN A 153 -11.58 23.09 3.82
N PRO A 154 -12.44 23.37 2.82
CA PRO A 154 -13.51 22.44 2.49
C PRO A 154 -12.99 21.18 1.81
N LEU A 155 -13.79 20.11 1.84
CA LEU A 155 -13.58 18.92 1.02
C LEU A 155 -13.42 19.32 -0.45
N GLY A 156 -12.55 18.67 -1.18
CA GLY A 156 -12.25 18.97 -2.57
C GLY A 156 -11.19 20.04 -2.78
N SER A 157 -10.94 20.92 -1.79
CA SER A 157 -9.93 21.96 -1.91
C SER A 157 -8.50 21.40 -2.02
N SER A 158 -7.56 22.21 -2.47
CA SER A 158 -6.15 21.79 -2.63
C SER A 158 -5.51 21.29 -1.35
N ASN A 159 -5.95 21.80 -0.18
CA ASN A 159 -5.53 21.34 1.14
C ASN A 159 -6.71 20.81 1.97
N GLY A 160 -7.75 20.31 1.28
CA GLY A 160 -8.92 19.72 1.92
C GLY A 160 -8.57 18.56 2.83
N PRO A 161 -9.50 18.22 3.75
CA PRO A 161 -9.30 17.09 4.66
C PRO A 161 -9.25 15.76 3.91
N GLY A 162 -8.54 14.82 4.48
CA GLY A 162 -8.52 13.41 4.11
C GLY A 162 -8.87 12.55 5.34
N PHE A 163 -8.36 11.35 5.39
CA PHE A 163 -8.57 10.42 6.49
C PHE A 163 -7.61 10.63 7.68
N GLY A 164 -6.62 11.52 7.55
CA GLY A 164 -5.62 11.79 8.59
C GLY A 164 -4.64 10.64 8.85
N TRP A 165 -4.56 9.68 7.93
CA TRP A 165 -3.71 8.50 8.09
C TRP A 165 -2.24 8.86 8.10
N LYS A 166 -1.50 8.13 8.92
CA LYS A 166 -0.05 8.20 9.04
C LYS A 166 0.59 7.11 8.19
N ASP A 167 1.88 7.27 7.96
CA ASP A 167 2.66 6.24 7.27
C ASP A 167 2.59 4.91 8.00
N VAL A 168 2.49 3.84 7.23
CA VAL A 168 2.47 2.48 7.76
C VAL A 168 3.88 1.90 7.68
N LYS A 169 4.36 1.44 8.83
CA LYS A 169 5.62 0.70 8.96
C LYS A 169 5.29 -0.76 9.20
N VAL A 170 5.85 -1.63 8.37
CA VAL A 170 5.58 -3.07 8.41
C VAL A 170 6.87 -3.81 8.68
N VAL A 171 6.86 -4.66 9.70
CA VAL A 171 7.92 -5.64 9.96
C VAL A 171 7.39 -7.02 9.60
N LYS A 172 8.16 -7.81 8.85
CA LYS A 172 7.80 -9.18 8.45
C LYS A 172 8.92 -10.13 8.83
N ILE A 173 8.56 -11.26 9.42
CA ILE A 173 9.49 -12.34 9.73
C ILE A 173 8.98 -13.60 9.03
N GLY A 174 9.86 -14.32 8.36
CA GLY A 174 9.52 -15.54 7.66
C GLY A 174 10.54 -16.65 7.88
N VAL A 175 10.05 -17.88 7.83
CA VAL A 175 10.87 -19.07 7.88
C VAL A 175 10.46 -20.04 6.77
N ILE A 176 11.46 -20.61 6.11
CA ILE A 176 11.31 -21.69 5.14
C ILE A 176 12.14 -22.86 5.64
N HIS A 177 11.52 -24.02 5.75
CA HIS A 177 12.19 -25.28 6.11
C HIS A 177 11.93 -26.34 5.06
N GLN A 178 13.00 -26.78 4.38
CA GLN A 178 12.96 -27.94 3.51
C GLN A 178 13.10 -29.20 4.35
N LEU A 179 11.97 -29.83 4.65
CA LEU A 179 11.92 -31.04 5.50
C LEU A 179 12.61 -32.22 4.83
N ASN A 180 12.41 -32.36 3.51
CA ASN A 180 13.05 -33.38 2.64
C ASN A 180 12.87 -32.95 1.17
N ASP A 181 13.26 -33.80 0.21
CA ASP A 181 13.17 -33.47 -1.23
C ASP A 181 11.74 -33.28 -1.73
N ALA A 182 10.75 -33.87 -1.04
CA ALA A 182 9.34 -33.78 -1.40
C ALA A 182 8.61 -32.64 -0.68
N TRP A 183 9.02 -32.23 0.52
CA TRP A 183 8.25 -31.30 1.36
C TRP A 183 9.05 -30.07 1.75
N THR A 184 8.44 -28.90 1.52
CA THR A 184 8.93 -27.62 2.03
C THR A 184 7.81 -26.95 2.83
N LEU A 185 8.10 -26.55 4.06
CA LEU A 185 7.20 -25.85 4.96
C LEU A 185 7.56 -24.36 5.02
N ARG A 186 6.56 -23.51 5.23
CA ARG A 186 6.74 -22.06 5.38
C ARG A 186 5.85 -21.55 6.49
N ALA A 187 6.36 -20.60 7.26
CA ALA A 187 5.58 -19.84 8.21
C ALA A 187 6.05 -18.37 8.17
N GLY A 188 5.14 -17.45 8.47
CA GLY A 188 5.46 -16.04 8.50
C GLY A 188 4.54 -15.27 9.42
N TYR A 189 5.06 -14.18 9.94
CA TYR A 189 4.32 -13.21 10.73
C TYR A 189 4.65 -11.81 10.23
N SER A 190 3.65 -10.94 10.15
CA SER A 190 3.86 -9.53 9.89
C SER A 190 3.06 -8.67 10.85
N HIS A 191 3.69 -7.58 11.28
CA HIS A 191 3.07 -6.53 12.08
C HIS A 191 3.16 -5.19 11.35
N ALA A 192 2.02 -4.50 11.24
CA ALA A 192 1.91 -3.16 10.67
C ALA A 192 1.50 -2.16 11.73
N THR A 193 2.07 -0.96 11.72
CA THR A 193 1.60 0.13 12.59
C THR A 193 0.19 0.54 12.18
N GLN A 194 -0.62 0.97 13.18
CA GLN A 194 -1.96 1.51 12.93
C GLN A 194 -1.85 2.87 12.24
N PRO A 195 -2.42 3.04 11.02
CA PRO A 195 -2.37 4.31 10.32
C PRO A 195 -3.33 5.36 10.89
N ILE A 196 -4.41 4.96 11.55
CA ILE A 196 -5.50 5.83 11.99
C ILE A 196 -5.20 6.41 13.37
N PRO A 197 -4.96 7.74 13.50
CA PRO A 197 -4.86 8.38 14.81
C PRO A 197 -6.21 8.38 15.53
N LYS A 198 -6.18 8.38 16.86
CA LYS A 198 -7.41 8.42 17.68
C LYS A 198 -8.29 9.65 17.39
N SER A 199 -7.69 10.78 16.96
CA SER A 199 -8.40 12.00 16.59
C SER A 199 -9.25 11.88 15.33
N GLU A 200 -8.95 10.92 14.47
CA GLU A 200 -9.57 10.76 13.14
C GLU A 200 -10.64 9.67 13.10
N THR A 201 -10.87 8.94 14.21
CA THR A 201 -11.71 7.73 14.28
C THR A 201 -13.13 7.95 13.71
N VAL A 202 -13.73 9.13 13.91
CA VAL A 202 -15.10 9.41 13.47
C VAL A 202 -15.22 9.39 11.95
N PHE A 203 -14.23 9.97 11.25
CA PHE A 203 -14.23 10.01 9.78
C PHE A 203 -13.86 8.63 9.19
N ASP A 204 -13.03 7.87 9.90
CA ASP A 204 -12.52 6.56 9.49
C ASP A 204 -13.50 5.40 9.70
N ILE A 205 -14.68 5.62 10.25
CA ILE A 205 -15.75 4.62 10.31
C ILE A 205 -16.07 4.04 8.91
N HIS A 206 -15.87 4.84 7.86
CA HIS A 206 -16.12 4.44 6.47
C HIS A 206 -14.93 3.72 5.82
N ALA A 207 -13.73 3.82 6.41
CA ALA A 207 -12.47 3.26 5.90
C ALA A 207 -11.66 2.58 7.02
N PRO A 208 -12.16 1.49 7.65
CA PRO A 208 -11.49 0.88 8.79
C PRO A 208 -10.24 0.11 8.37
N GLY A 209 -9.06 0.72 8.51
CA GLY A 209 -7.75 0.08 8.31
C GLY A 209 -7.16 -0.44 9.62
N VAL A 210 -7.81 -1.41 10.29
CA VAL A 210 -7.50 -1.78 11.68
C VAL A 210 -6.69 -3.06 11.87
N VAL A 211 -6.49 -3.85 10.81
CA VAL A 211 -5.74 -5.10 10.89
C VAL A 211 -4.25 -4.80 10.91
N GLN A 212 -3.59 -5.17 11.99
CA GLN A 212 -2.15 -4.92 12.18
C GLN A 212 -1.31 -6.20 12.06
N ASP A 213 -1.88 -7.33 12.44
CA ASP A 213 -1.16 -8.59 12.57
C ASP A 213 -1.63 -9.63 11.57
N HIS A 214 -0.69 -10.28 10.89
CA HIS A 214 -0.97 -11.37 9.98
C HIS A 214 -0.07 -12.56 10.28
N LEU A 215 -0.67 -13.73 10.44
CA LEU A 215 0.02 -15.01 10.55
C LEU A 215 -0.23 -15.82 9.28
N THR A 216 0.81 -16.39 8.70
CA THR A 216 0.74 -17.18 7.49
C THR A 216 1.45 -18.51 7.67
N ALA A 217 0.91 -19.55 7.04
CA ALA A 217 1.54 -20.85 6.95
C ALA A 217 1.30 -21.45 5.55
N GLY A 218 2.21 -22.26 5.08
CA GLY A 218 2.09 -22.89 3.78
C GLY A 218 3.05 -24.06 3.61
N PHE A 219 2.78 -24.88 2.61
CA PHE A 219 3.65 -25.98 2.25
C PHE A 219 3.74 -26.15 0.73
N THR A 220 4.78 -26.78 0.27
CA THR A 220 4.90 -27.31 -1.08
C THR A 220 5.16 -28.81 -0.98
N TRP A 221 4.41 -29.56 -1.75
CA TRP A 221 4.61 -31.00 -1.93
C TRP A 221 4.91 -31.30 -3.40
N LYS A 222 6.03 -31.95 -3.66
CA LYS A 222 6.39 -32.47 -4.97
C LYS A 222 5.89 -33.92 -5.06
N ALA A 223 4.79 -34.12 -5.79
CA ALA A 223 4.13 -35.42 -5.89
C ALA A 223 4.92 -36.44 -6.71
N SER A 224 5.79 -36.02 -7.64
CA SER A 224 6.69 -36.86 -8.41
C SER A 224 7.93 -36.08 -8.85
N ALA A 225 9.04 -36.76 -9.02
CA ALA A 225 10.23 -36.20 -9.66
C ALA A 225 10.08 -36.43 -11.18
N HIS A 226 9.51 -35.45 -11.89
CA HIS A 226 9.56 -35.34 -13.35
C HIS A 226 10.23 -34.03 -13.72
#